data_a6dfd0897ab9f8a2beb14260a32060c2
#
_entry.id   a6dfd0897ab9f8a2beb14260a32060c2
#
_cell.length_a   1.000
_cell.length_b   1.000
_cell.length_c   1.000
_cell.angle_alpha   90.00
_cell.angle_beta   90.00
_cell.angle_gamma   90.00
#
_symmetry.space_group_name_H-M   'P 1'
#
loop_
_entity.id
_entity.type
_entity.pdbx_description
1 polymer ?
#
loop_
_entity_poly.entity_id
_entity_poly.type
_entity_poly.pdbx_seq_one_letter_code
_entity_poly.pdbx_strand_id
1 'polypeptide(L)'
;MEFAMKKHAQEWIAEIEQMFKETFPKAEEMLQTIVVEFAPARNWNRKREKAAQLCGEETSKQQQIKNNLACKHDVPIYGEFIFGEKGQAILLRTEVLDRRGIFAEVLFHELAHGYCYWLEKQDKNFPVECQLGRCENEETQLGYYVWKEFIAQTISLKICQEKQIKVCKYTDGELKAYLTWMIKGTFTESDMGMFCAEFFFTDGNDKRLSEMMKNQDELITDDVRQIYHLLSQKLREKDYEKANGKFLMQLGECVARFRLDKLTQRLFNAQKNLQRAS
;
A
#
# COMPACT_ATOMS: atom_id res chain seq x y z
N MET A 1 9.86 31.84 -3.89
CA MET A 1 9.10 30.85 -3.10
C MET A 1 9.41 29.41 -3.55
N GLU A 2 9.27 29.05 -4.82
CA GLU A 2 9.53 27.70 -5.35
C GLU A 2 10.97 27.20 -5.12
N PHE A 3 11.98 28.08 -5.23
CA PHE A 3 13.39 27.71 -5.02
C PHE A 3 13.69 27.38 -3.55
N ALA A 4 13.12 28.13 -2.62
CA ALA A 4 13.28 27.86 -1.18
C ALA A 4 12.58 26.56 -0.76
N MET A 5 11.38 26.28 -1.29
CA MET A 5 10.68 25.02 -1.07
C MET A 5 11.48 23.81 -1.60
N LYS A 6 12.10 23.92 -2.78
CA LYS A 6 12.95 22.85 -3.32
C LYS A 6 14.19 22.59 -2.46
N LYS A 7 14.80 23.60 -1.89
CA LYS A 7 15.97 23.43 -1.02
C LYS A 7 15.57 22.68 0.27
N HIS A 8 14.51 23.09 0.94
CA HIS A 8 14.01 22.41 2.13
C HIS A 8 13.57 20.97 1.84
N ALA A 9 12.94 20.71 0.68
CA ALA A 9 12.57 19.38 0.27
C ALA A 9 13.79 18.45 0.13
N GLN A 10 14.89 18.94 -0.45
CA GLN A 10 16.14 18.15 -0.58
C GLN A 10 16.78 17.85 0.78
N GLU A 11 16.77 18.81 1.70
CA GLU A 11 17.25 18.61 3.07
C GLU A 11 16.41 17.54 3.80
N TRP A 12 15.08 17.58 3.66
CA TRP A 12 14.18 16.58 4.24
C TRP A 12 14.34 15.20 3.61
N ILE A 13 14.52 15.11 2.29
CA ILE A 13 14.81 13.84 1.60
C ILE A 13 16.06 13.22 2.19
N ALA A 14 17.18 13.96 2.24
CA ALA A 14 18.44 13.47 2.76
C ALA A 14 18.33 12.99 4.22
N GLU A 15 17.60 13.74 5.06
CA GLU A 15 17.33 13.36 6.45
C GLU A 15 16.52 12.04 6.54
N ILE A 16 15.48 11.90 5.71
CA ILE A 16 14.60 10.73 5.69
C ILE A 16 15.35 9.50 5.16
N GLU A 17 16.13 9.65 4.09
CA GLU A 17 16.99 8.58 3.55
C GLU A 17 18.01 8.11 4.58
N GLN A 18 18.60 9.02 5.34
CA GLN A 18 19.52 8.68 6.43
C GLN A 18 18.80 7.89 7.54
N MET A 19 17.61 8.30 7.97
CA MET A 19 16.80 7.58 8.95
C MET A 19 16.41 6.18 8.44
N PHE A 20 16.05 6.07 7.16
CA PHE A 20 15.71 4.80 6.52
C PHE A 20 16.92 3.85 6.49
N LYS A 21 18.10 4.36 6.12
CA LYS A 21 19.36 3.62 6.11
C LYS A 21 19.77 3.15 7.53
N GLU A 22 19.56 3.97 8.55
CA GLU A 22 19.82 3.58 9.94
C GLU A 22 18.95 2.41 10.39
N THR A 23 17.69 2.36 9.93
CA THR A 23 16.77 1.26 10.24
C THR A 23 17.05 0.03 9.37
N PHE A 24 17.38 0.25 8.10
CA PHE A 24 17.67 -0.79 7.10
C PHE A 24 19.03 -0.58 6.44
N PRO A 25 20.15 -0.97 7.08
CA PRO A 25 21.50 -0.72 6.53
C PRO A 25 21.71 -1.30 5.12
N LYS A 26 21.01 -2.38 4.77
CA LYS A 26 21.07 -2.98 3.42
C LYS A 26 20.41 -2.14 2.33
N ALA A 27 19.62 -1.14 2.71
CA ALA A 27 18.97 -0.25 1.74
C ALA A 27 19.93 0.75 1.09
N GLU A 28 21.17 0.86 1.54
CA GLU A 28 22.14 1.84 1.01
C GLU A 28 22.33 1.74 -0.51
N GLU A 29 22.48 0.52 -1.03
CA GLU A 29 22.63 0.30 -2.48
C GLU A 29 21.38 0.74 -3.26
N MET A 30 20.20 0.42 -2.72
CA MET A 30 18.93 0.81 -3.30
C MET A 30 18.77 2.34 -3.31
N LEU A 31 19.06 3.02 -2.19
CA LEU A 31 18.94 4.48 -2.07
C LEU A 31 19.80 5.24 -3.08
N GLN A 32 20.97 4.72 -3.45
CA GLN A 32 21.84 5.32 -4.48
C GLN A 32 21.23 5.27 -5.89
N THR A 33 20.23 4.45 -6.12
CA THR A 33 19.61 4.25 -7.45
C THR A 33 18.24 4.91 -7.59
N ILE A 34 17.66 5.41 -6.50
CA ILE A 34 16.33 6.03 -6.51
C ILE A 34 16.45 7.53 -6.76
N VAL A 35 15.60 8.02 -7.66
CA VAL A 35 15.43 9.45 -7.92
C VAL A 35 14.10 9.91 -7.34
N VAL A 36 14.11 10.93 -6.46
CA VAL A 36 12.89 11.52 -5.92
C VAL A 36 12.51 12.77 -6.73
N GLU A 37 11.32 12.74 -7.32
CA GLU A 37 10.76 13.88 -8.09
C GLU A 37 9.46 14.39 -7.47
N PHE A 38 9.12 15.63 -7.77
CA PHE A 38 7.89 16.28 -7.33
C PHE A 38 6.98 16.64 -8.49
N ALA A 39 5.68 16.47 -8.28
CA ALA A 39 4.64 16.86 -9.24
C ALA A 39 3.44 17.48 -8.53
N PRO A 40 2.98 18.67 -8.95
CA PRO A 40 1.69 19.19 -8.52
C PRO A 40 0.57 18.32 -9.09
N ALA A 41 -0.59 18.27 -8.38
CA ALA A 41 -1.74 17.46 -8.80
C ALA A 41 -2.10 17.60 -10.28
N ARG A 42 -2.13 18.85 -10.80
CA ARG A 42 -2.46 19.16 -12.19
C ARG A 42 -1.50 18.56 -13.24
N ASN A 43 -0.26 18.21 -12.83
CA ASN A 43 0.78 17.69 -13.72
C ASN A 43 1.14 16.24 -13.39
N TRP A 44 0.43 15.60 -12.45
CA TRP A 44 0.76 14.28 -11.95
C TRP A 44 0.91 13.24 -13.06
N ASN A 45 -0.12 13.04 -13.86
CA ASN A 45 -0.13 12.01 -14.89
C ASN A 45 1.00 12.19 -15.91
N ARG A 46 1.25 13.44 -16.35
CA ARG A 46 2.34 13.74 -17.29
C ARG A 46 3.72 13.46 -16.69
N LYS A 47 3.92 13.80 -15.41
CA LYS A 47 5.18 13.55 -14.71
C LYS A 47 5.38 12.06 -14.45
N ARG A 48 4.32 11.37 -14.05
CA ARG A 48 4.31 9.91 -13.85
C ARG A 48 4.68 9.17 -15.14
N GLU A 49 4.08 9.54 -16.28
CA GLU A 49 4.41 8.94 -17.59
C GLU A 49 5.88 9.16 -17.96
N LYS A 50 6.41 10.37 -17.72
CA LYS A 50 7.82 10.67 -17.96
C LYS A 50 8.74 9.83 -17.08
N ALA A 51 8.45 9.72 -15.78
CA ALA A 51 9.23 8.91 -14.86
C ALA A 51 9.20 7.43 -15.27
N ALA A 52 8.02 6.90 -15.64
CA ALA A 52 7.85 5.53 -16.13
C ALA A 52 8.70 5.25 -17.37
N GLN A 53 8.75 6.17 -18.33
CA GLN A 53 9.59 6.05 -19.53
C GLN A 53 11.08 6.06 -19.20
N LEU A 54 11.51 6.93 -18.27
CA LEU A 54 12.91 7.01 -17.83
C LEU A 54 13.34 5.75 -17.08
N CYS A 55 12.48 5.23 -16.23
CA CYS A 55 12.73 3.97 -15.51
C CYS A 55 12.65 2.73 -16.42
N GLY A 56 12.08 2.85 -17.62
CA GLY A 56 11.83 1.71 -18.50
C GLY A 56 10.74 0.79 -17.94
N GLU A 57 9.71 1.38 -17.31
CA GLU A 57 8.56 0.63 -16.81
C GLU A 57 7.84 -0.08 -17.96
N GLU A 58 7.40 -1.29 -17.72
CA GLU A 58 6.78 -2.12 -18.74
C GLU A 58 5.47 -1.52 -19.28
N THR A 59 5.27 -1.58 -20.60
CA THR A 59 4.11 -0.97 -21.28
C THR A 59 2.78 -1.54 -20.80
N SER A 60 2.72 -2.84 -20.49
CA SER A 60 1.51 -3.48 -19.96
C SER A 60 1.12 -2.91 -18.59
N LYS A 61 2.10 -2.70 -17.71
CA LYS A 61 1.92 -2.06 -16.40
C LYS A 61 1.49 -0.60 -16.56
N GLN A 62 2.13 0.14 -17.46
CA GLN A 62 1.73 1.51 -17.79
C GLN A 62 0.27 1.59 -18.24
N GLN A 63 -0.19 0.63 -19.07
CA GLN A 63 -1.57 0.59 -19.54
C GLN A 63 -2.56 0.25 -18.42
N GLN A 64 -2.22 -0.67 -17.52
CA GLN A 64 -3.05 -0.97 -16.34
C GLN A 64 -3.19 0.24 -15.42
N ILE A 65 -2.10 0.95 -15.16
CA ILE A 65 -2.11 2.15 -14.32
C ILE A 65 -2.94 3.25 -14.99
N LYS A 66 -2.81 3.47 -16.31
CA LYS A 66 -3.67 4.41 -17.05
C LYS A 66 -5.15 4.07 -16.92
N ASN A 67 -5.51 2.79 -17.03
CA ASN A 67 -6.88 2.33 -16.88
C ASN A 67 -7.38 2.54 -15.44
N ASN A 68 -6.55 2.29 -14.43
CA ASN A 68 -6.89 2.51 -13.02
C ASN A 68 -7.00 4.00 -12.67
N LEU A 69 -6.15 4.86 -13.22
CA LEU A 69 -6.25 6.32 -13.04
C LEU A 69 -7.48 6.91 -13.73
N ALA A 70 -7.97 6.27 -14.81
CA ALA A 70 -9.23 6.64 -15.46
C ALA A 70 -10.46 6.23 -14.61
N CYS A 71 -10.34 5.21 -13.77
CA CYS A 71 -11.32 4.88 -12.73
C CYS A 71 -11.11 5.88 -11.59
N LYS A 72 -11.91 6.93 -11.55
CA LYS A 72 -11.89 8.01 -10.56
C LYS A 72 -11.80 7.44 -9.13
N HIS A 73 -10.60 7.38 -8.59
CA HIS A 73 -10.41 7.24 -7.15
C HIS A 73 -10.44 8.66 -6.57
N ASP A 74 -11.45 8.94 -5.75
CA ASP A 74 -11.56 10.22 -5.02
C ASP A 74 -10.48 10.38 -3.93
N VAL A 75 -9.64 9.37 -3.74
CA VAL A 75 -8.53 9.41 -2.79
C VAL A 75 -7.28 9.95 -3.48
N PRO A 76 -6.72 11.07 -3.02
CA PRO A 76 -5.53 11.64 -3.61
C PRO A 76 -4.32 10.72 -3.38
N ILE A 77 -3.67 10.30 -4.46
CA ILE A 77 -2.36 9.64 -4.40
C ILE A 77 -1.32 10.70 -4.05
N TYR A 78 -0.62 10.54 -2.94
CA TYR A 78 0.40 11.48 -2.47
C TYR A 78 1.82 11.10 -2.89
N GLY A 79 2.09 9.82 -3.13
CA GLY A 79 3.35 9.28 -3.61
C GLY A 79 3.14 8.09 -4.53
N GLU A 80 4.15 7.73 -5.31
CA GLU A 80 4.19 6.51 -6.10
C GLU A 80 5.63 6.09 -6.36
N PHE A 81 5.97 4.84 -6.02
CA PHE A 81 7.22 4.20 -6.40
C PHE A 81 7.09 3.63 -7.82
N ILE A 82 7.96 4.06 -8.71
CA ILE A 82 8.00 3.69 -10.13
C ILE A 82 9.30 2.95 -10.39
N PHE A 83 9.22 1.79 -11.02
CA PHE A 83 10.38 0.96 -11.32
C PHE A 83 10.30 0.34 -12.72
N GLY A 84 11.46 0.01 -13.25
CA GLY A 84 11.60 -0.65 -14.52
C GLY A 84 13.03 -1.15 -14.74
N GLU A 85 13.33 -1.58 -15.96
CA GLU A 85 14.64 -2.15 -16.30
C GLU A 85 15.79 -1.15 -16.21
N LYS A 86 15.51 0.16 -16.41
CA LYS A 86 16.51 1.22 -16.51
C LYS A 86 16.73 1.97 -15.20
N GLY A 87 15.83 1.84 -14.21
CA GLY A 87 15.97 2.57 -12.97
C GLY A 87 14.72 2.56 -12.10
N GLN A 88 14.78 3.39 -11.06
CA GLN A 88 13.73 3.53 -10.05
C GLN A 88 13.52 5.01 -9.74
N ALA A 89 12.28 5.40 -9.50
CA ALA A 89 11.93 6.76 -9.10
C ALA A 89 10.80 6.75 -8.06
N ILE A 90 10.80 7.75 -7.19
CA ILE A 90 9.67 8.08 -6.33
C ILE A 90 9.12 9.41 -6.81
N LEU A 91 7.84 9.42 -7.15
CA LEU A 91 7.12 10.63 -7.51
C LEU A 91 6.24 11.05 -6.33
N LEU A 92 6.45 12.26 -5.81
CA LEU A 92 5.69 12.82 -4.69
C LEU A 92 4.85 14.00 -5.13
N ARG A 93 3.68 14.15 -4.54
CA ARG A 93 2.87 15.37 -4.70
C ARG A 93 3.53 16.54 -3.99
N THR A 94 3.52 17.72 -4.63
CA THR A 94 4.05 18.96 -4.01
C THR A 94 3.26 19.35 -2.75
N GLU A 95 2.00 18.94 -2.65
CA GLU A 95 1.09 19.22 -1.55
C GLU A 95 1.52 18.57 -0.23
N VAL A 96 2.34 17.51 -0.28
CA VAL A 96 2.89 16.88 0.95
C VAL A 96 3.98 17.75 1.61
N LEU A 97 4.57 18.70 0.87
CA LEU A 97 5.60 19.59 1.39
C LEU A 97 5.09 20.57 2.45
N ASP A 98 3.78 20.77 2.56
CA ASP A 98 3.20 21.68 3.56
C ASP A 98 3.23 21.11 4.98
N ARG A 99 3.43 19.79 5.12
CA ARG A 99 3.40 19.08 6.41
C ARG A 99 4.51 18.04 6.50
N ARG A 100 5.56 18.36 7.25
CA ARG A 100 6.74 17.49 7.41
C ARG A 100 6.37 16.04 7.82
N GLY A 101 5.40 15.85 8.72
CA GLY A 101 4.99 14.51 9.16
C GLY A 101 4.37 13.69 8.02
N ILE A 102 3.47 14.28 7.23
CA ILE A 102 2.87 13.61 6.06
C ILE A 102 3.94 13.35 5.00
N PHE A 103 4.81 14.32 4.74
CA PHE A 103 5.93 14.16 3.80
C PHE A 103 6.82 12.98 4.19
N ALA A 104 7.21 12.88 5.46
CA ALA A 104 8.05 11.80 5.96
C ALA A 104 7.34 10.44 5.85
N GLU A 105 6.08 10.36 6.26
CA GLU A 105 5.28 9.13 6.18
C GLU A 105 5.16 8.64 4.74
N VAL A 106 4.78 9.51 3.80
CA VAL A 106 4.65 9.16 2.38
C VAL A 106 6.00 8.75 1.79
N LEU A 107 7.09 9.49 2.07
CA LEU A 107 8.39 9.15 1.52
C LEU A 107 8.92 7.83 2.12
N PHE A 108 8.74 7.57 3.41
CA PHE A 108 9.09 6.25 3.99
C PHE A 108 8.29 5.12 3.37
N HIS A 109 7.01 5.33 3.09
CA HIS A 109 6.16 4.35 2.42
C HIS A 109 6.70 4.01 1.02
N GLU A 110 7.01 5.01 0.21
CA GLU A 110 7.55 4.79 -1.13
C GLU A 110 8.98 4.20 -1.12
N LEU A 111 9.82 4.60 -0.16
CA LEU A 111 11.14 3.98 0.05
C LEU A 111 11.01 2.52 0.47
N ALA A 112 9.99 2.18 1.27
CA ALA A 112 9.73 0.80 1.65
C ALA A 112 9.30 -0.06 0.46
N HIS A 113 8.50 0.46 -0.47
CA HIS A 113 8.23 -0.22 -1.74
C HIS A 113 9.53 -0.49 -2.52
N GLY A 114 10.42 0.50 -2.60
CA GLY A 114 11.73 0.34 -3.23
C GLY A 114 12.58 -0.74 -2.57
N TYR A 115 12.61 -0.74 -1.24
CA TYR A 115 13.38 -1.72 -0.45
C TYR A 115 12.85 -3.13 -0.60
N CYS A 116 11.54 -3.33 -0.53
CA CYS A 116 10.92 -4.64 -0.76
C CYS A 116 11.19 -5.13 -2.19
N TYR A 117 11.02 -4.27 -3.19
CA TYR A 117 11.33 -4.59 -4.58
C TYR A 117 12.81 -5.01 -4.76
N TRP A 118 13.75 -4.32 -4.11
CA TRP A 118 15.17 -4.67 -4.13
C TRP A 118 15.45 -6.01 -3.45
N LEU A 119 14.83 -6.31 -2.30
CA LEU A 119 14.94 -7.60 -1.62
C LEU A 119 14.37 -8.74 -2.46
N GLU A 120 13.21 -8.55 -3.06
CA GLU A 120 12.50 -9.52 -3.89
C GLU A 120 13.32 -9.91 -5.12
N LYS A 121 14.02 -8.95 -5.75
CA LYS A 121 14.95 -9.25 -6.87
C LYS A 121 16.14 -10.13 -6.49
N GLN A 122 16.53 -10.14 -5.23
CA GLN A 122 17.65 -10.95 -4.74
C GLN A 122 17.19 -12.32 -4.25
N ASP A 123 15.89 -12.51 -4.00
CA ASP A 123 15.32 -13.77 -3.52
C ASP A 123 14.91 -14.65 -4.69
N LYS A 124 15.69 -15.73 -4.93
CA LYS A 124 15.42 -16.69 -6.01
C LYS A 124 14.08 -17.44 -5.86
N ASN A 125 13.49 -17.43 -4.66
CA ASN A 125 12.23 -18.10 -4.38
C ASN A 125 11.02 -17.15 -4.44
N PHE A 126 11.27 -15.87 -4.70
CA PHE A 126 10.19 -14.91 -4.85
C PHE A 126 9.56 -15.00 -6.24
N PRO A 127 8.22 -15.05 -6.37
CA PRO A 127 7.54 -15.07 -7.66
C PRO A 127 7.61 -13.67 -8.31
N VAL A 128 8.73 -13.41 -9.03
CA VAL A 128 9.04 -12.07 -9.61
C VAL A 128 7.93 -11.58 -10.55
N GLU A 129 7.18 -12.48 -11.17
CA GLU A 129 6.05 -12.17 -12.05
C GLU A 129 4.96 -11.37 -11.33
N CYS A 130 4.85 -11.52 -9.99
CA CYS A 130 3.91 -10.74 -9.18
C CYS A 130 4.20 -9.25 -9.23
N GLN A 131 5.49 -8.85 -9.29
CA GLN A 131 5.89 -7.44 -9.40
C GLN A 131 5.37 -6.80 -10.69
N LEU A 132 5.28 -7.60 -11.74
CA LEU A 132 4.83 -7.18 -13.07
C LEU A 132 3.31 -7.34 -13.26
N GLY A 133 2.59 -7.89 -12.27
CA GLY A 133 1.17 -8.19 -12.41
C GLY A 133 0.88 -9.34 -13.37
N ARG A 134 1.81 -10.28 -13.53
CA ARG A 134 1.76 -11.39 -14.49
C ARG A 134 1.83 -12.75 -13.83
N CYS A 135 1.63 -12.84 -12.53
CA CYS A 135 1.60 -14.13 -11.86
C CYS A 135 0.46 -14.99 -12.42
N GLU A 136 0.79 -16.20 -12.88
CA GLU A 136 -0.21 -17.13 -13.42
C GLU A 136 -1.23 -17.55 -12.37
N ASN A 137 -0.80 -17.63 -11.11
CA ASN A 137 -1.70 -17.89 -10.00
C ASN A 137 -2.32 -16.58 -9.51
N GLU A 138 -3.63 -16.43 -9.73
CA GLU A 138 -4.39 -15.21 -9.39
C GLU A 138 -4.37 -14.94 -7.88
N GLU A 139 -4.50 -15.96 -7.05
CA GLU A 139 -4.46 -15.83 -5.59
C GLU A 139 -3.09 -15.29 -5.12
N THR A 140 -1.99 -15.80 -5.68
CA THR A 140 -0.66 -15.30 -5.37
C THR A 140 -0.52 -13.81 -5.75
N GLN A 141 -1.08 -13.42 -6.88
CA GLN A 141 -1.10 -12.02 -7.32
C GLN A 141 -1.93 -11.12 -6.39
N LEU A 142 -3.11 -11.57 -5.97
CA LEU A 142 -3.97 -10.85 -5.03
C LEU A 142 -3.27 -10.67 -3.68
N GLY A 143 -2.67 -11.74 -3.16
CA GLY A 143 -1.89 -11.71 -1.92
C GLY A 143 -0.72 -10.74 -2.00
N TYR A 144 -0.03 -10.69 -3.15
CA TYR A 144 1.06 -9.74 -3.38
C TYR A 144 0.58 -8.29 -3.31
N TYR A 145 -0.55 -7.95 -3.90
CA TYR A 145 -1.08 -6.58 -3.85
C TYR A 145 -1.44 -6.14 -2.44
N VAL A 146 -2.00 -7.01 -1.62
CA VAL A 146 -2.27 -6.72 -0.20
C VAL A 146 -0.95 -6.60 0.57
N TRP A 147 -0.04 -7.57 0.37
CA TRP A 147 1.22 -7.63 1.08
C TRP A 147 2.09 -6.40 0.87
N LYS A 148 2.29 -5.98 -0.38
CA LYS A 148 3.19 -4.88 -0.70
C LYS A 148 2.77 -3.55 -0.05
N GLU A 149 1.46 -3.27 0.03
CA GLU A 149 0.97 -2.07 0.68
C GLU A 149 1.03 -2.20 2.21
N PHE A 150 0.69 -3.39 2.72
CA PHE A 150 0.78 -3.65 4.16
C PHE A 150 2.20 -3.46 4.68
N ILE A 151 3.19 -4.04 4.01
CA ILE A 151 4.58 -3.97 4.47
C ILE A 151 5.16 -2.56 4.30
N ALA A 152 4.84 -1.87 3.20
CA ALA A 152 5.30 -0.51 2.98
C ALA A 152 4.77 0.45 4.05
N GLN A 153 3.46 0.40 4.34
CA GLN A 153 2.86 1.21 5.40
C GLN A 153 3.39 0.83 6.78
N THR A 154 3.56 -0.47 7.05
CA THR A 154 4.13 -0.96 8.31
C THR A 154 5.54 -0.43 8.55
N ILE A 155 6.42 -0.48 7.55
CA ILE A 155 7.78 0.06 7.63
C ILE A 155 7.74 1.57 7.88
N SER A 156 6.91 2.30 7.15
CA SER A 156 6.75 3.74 7.30
C SER A 156 6.33 4.11 8.72
N LEU A 157 5.26 3.51 9.23
CA LEU A 157 4.73 3.80 10.57
C LEU A 157 5.73 3.41 11.67
N LYS A 158 6.45 2.30 11.51
CA LYS A 158 7.49 1.86 12.44
C LYS A 158 8.61 2.88 12.54
N ILE A 159 9.17 3.34 11.40
CA ILE A 159 10.23 4.35 11.40
C ILE A 159 9.71 5.65 12.00
N CYS A 160 8.52 6.10 11.62
CA CYS A 160 7.93 7.31 12.19
C CYS A 160 7.78 7.21 13.71
N GLN A 161 7.37 6.07 14.23
CA GLN A 161 7.25 5.83 15.67
C GLN A 161 8.64 5.83 16.36
N GLU A 162 9.61 5.09 15.83
CA GLU A 162 10.97 4.99 16.36
C GLU A 162 11.70 6.35 16.36
N LYS A 163 11.53 7.12 15.30
CA LYS A 163 12.13 8.46 15.14
C LYS A 163 11.28 9.59 15.72
N GLN A 164 10.17 9.27 16.41
CA GLN A 164 9.25 10.22 17.03
C GLN A 164 8.72 11.29 16.06
N ILE A 165 8.54 10.92 14.80
CA ILE A 165 7.92 11.77 13.79
C ILE A 165 6.41 11.75 14.02
N LYS A 166 5.82 12.93 14.19
CA LYS A 166 4.39 13.06 14.40
C LYS A 166 3.63 12.80 13.09
N VAL A 167 2.95 11.67 13.02
CA VAL A 167 2.03 11.29 11.94
C VAL A 167 0.59 11.37 12.41
N CYS A 168 -0.34 11.47 11.47
CA CYS A 168 -1.77 11.42 11.79
C CYS A 168 -2.15 9.96 12.06
N LYS A 169 -2.42 9.64 13.32
CA LYS A 169 -2.98 8.31 13.67
C LYS A 169 -4.48 8.30 13.43
N TYR A 170 -4.96 7.25 12.78
CA TYR A 170 -6.38 7.03 12.63
C TYR A 170 -7.07 6.82 13.98
N THR A 171 -8.17 7.50 14.20
CA THR A 171 -9.08 7.23 15.32
C THR A 171 -9.91 5.97 15.05
N ASP A 172 -10.52 5.39 16.09
CA ASP A 172 -11.44 4.24 15.92
C ASP A 172 -12.58 4.54 14.95
N GLY A 173 -13.10 5.78 14.97
CA GLY A 173 -14.14 6.22 14.06
C GLY A 173 -13.69 6.23 12.61
N GLU A 174 -12.49 6.72 12.34
CA GLU A 174 -11.89 6.76 10.99
C GLU A 174 -11.56 5.35 10.48
N LEU A 175 -10.96 4.48 11.31
CA LEU A 175 -10.72 3.09 10.94
C LEU A 175 -12.00 2.33 10.66
N LYS A 176 -13.05 2.53 11.47
CA LYS A 176 -14.37 1.94 11.24
C LYS A 176 -15.00 2.46 9.96
N ALA A 177 -14.87 3.76 9.67
CA ALA A 177 -15.35 4.35 8.42
C ALA A 177 -14.61 3.78 7.23
N TYR A 178 -13.29 3.63 7.31
CA TYR A 178 -12.44 3.02 6.28
C TYR A 178 -12.84 1.56 6.02
N LEU A 179 -12.95 0.74 7.06
CA LEU A 179 -13.41 -0.64 6.96
C LEU A 179 -14.82 -0.74 6.35
N THR A 180 -15.74 0.11 6.80
CA THR A 180 -17.11 0.17 6.25
C THR A 180 -17.11 0.53 4.77
N TRP A 181 -16.25 1.47 4.36
CA TRP A 181 -16.08 1.83 2.96
C TRP A 181 -15.51 0.67 2.14
N MET A 182 -14.51 -0.04 2.64
CA MET A 182 -13.97 -1.23 1.96
C MET A 182 -15.04 -2.33 1.77
N ILE A 183 -15.87 -2.57 2.77
CA ILE A 183 -16.93 -3.60 2.70
C ILE A 183 -18.05 -3.17 1.74
N LYS A 184 -18.51 -1.93 1.81
CA LYS A 184 -19.66 -1.42 1.04
C LYS A 184 -19.27 -0.86 -0.33
N GLY A 185 -18.09 -0.30 -0.46
CA GLY A 185 -17.60 0.39 -1.65
C GLY A 185 -16.84 -0.50 -2.64
N THR A 186 -16.26 0.12 -3.64
CA THR A 186 -15.20 -0.48 -4.46
C THR A 186 -13.89 -0.32 -3.72
N PHE A 187 -13.31 -1.41 -3.24
CA PHE A 187 -11.99 -1.40 -2.64
C PHE A 187 -10.97 -2.03 -3.57
N THR A 188 -9.70 -1.70 -3.36
CA THR A 188 -8.56 -2.39 -3.97
C THR A 188 -7.86 -3.25 -2.91
N GLU A 189 -7.04 -4.18 -3.35
CA GLU A 189 -6.17 -4.98 -2.46
C GLU A 189 -5.23 -4.09 -1.66
N SER A 190 -4.77 -3.00 -2.27
CA SER A 190 -3.96 -1.96 -1.61
C SER A 190 -4.67 -1.39 -0.38
N ASP A 191 -5.96 -1.09 -0.48
CA ASP A 191 -6.74 -0.57 0.64
C ASP A 191 -6.79 -1.54 1.82
N MET A 192 -6.89 -2.84 1.55
CA MET A 192 -6.87 -3.87 2.60
C MET A 192 -5.52 -3.93 3.30
N GLY A 193 -4.42 -3.88 2.54
CA GLY A 193 -3.07 -3.83 3.09
C GLY A 193 -2.85 -2.62 3.99
N MET A 194 -3.20 -1.44 3.50
CA MET A 194 -3.11 -0.17 4.24
C MET A 194 -3.94 -0.22 5.53
N PHE A 195 -5.22 -0.65 5.44
CA PHE A 195 -6.07 -0.79 6.62
C PHE A 195 -5.46 -1.70 7.68
N CYS A 196 -4.97 -2.88 7.31
CA CYS A 196 -4.37 -3.82 8.25
C CYS A 196 -3.12 -3.25 8.94
N ALA A 197 -2.28 -2.49 8.22
CA ALA A 197 -1.12 -1.83 8.79
C ALA A 197 -1.52 -0.76 9.81
N GLU A 198 -2.43 0.15 9.45
CA GLU A 198 -2.93 1.19 10.34
C GLU A 198 -3.61 0.61 11.59
N PHE A 199 -4.44 -0.44 11.40
CA PHE A 199 -5.09 -1.12 12.49
C PHE A 199 -4.08 -1.76 13.45
N PHE A 200 -3.01 -2.39 12.93
CA PHE A 200 -1.94 -2.97 13.73
C PHE A 200 -1.24 -1.92 14.60
N PHE A 201 -0.89 -0.77 14.03
CA PHE A 201 -0.18 0.32 14.73
C PHE A 201 -1.06 1.14 15.69
N THR A 202 -2.36 0.92 15.68
CA THR A 202 -3.30 1.50 16.65
C THR A 202 -3.71 0.49 17.75
N ASP A 203 -2.84 -0.45 18.10
CA ASP A 203 -3.09 -1.54 19.05
C ASP A 203 -4.28 -2.43 18.67
N GLY A 204 -4.40 -2.70 17.36
CA GLY A 204 -5.43 -3.56 16.79
C GLY A 204 -5.37 -4.97 17.36
N ASN A 205 -6.53 -5.52 17.72
CA ASN A 205 -6.71 -6.89 18.19
C ASN A 205 -8.08 -7.42 17.77
N ASP A 206 -8.28 -8.73 17.90
CA ASP A 206 -9.51 -9.41 17.49
C ASP A 206 -10.77 -8.84 18.12
N LYS A 207 -10.72 -8.49 19.40
CA LYS A 207 -11.87 -7.93 20.11
C LYS A 207 -12.27 -6.59 19.49
N ARG A 208 -11.30 -5.69 19.26
CA ARG A 208 -11.51 -4.39 18.65
C ARG A 208 -12.00 -4.52 17.21
N LEU A 209 -11.42 -5.44 16.42
CA LEU A 209 -11.88 -5.73 15.06
C LEU A 209 -13.33 -6.22 15.06
N SER A 210 -13.66 -7.16 15.94
CA SER A 210 -15.04 -7.67 16.08
C SER A 210 -16.04 -6.58 16.49
N GLU A 211 -15.65 -5.66 17.36
CA GLU A 211 -16.48 -4.52 17.74
C GLU A 211 -16.71 -3.54 16.55
N MET A 212 -15.69 -3.29 15.75
CA MET A 212 -15.81 -2.48 14.53
C MET A 212 -16.75 -3.12 13.50
N MET A 213 -16.75 -4.45 13.42
CA MET A 213 -17.51 -5.24 12.44
C MET A 213 -18.85 -5.77 12.97
N LYS A 214 -19.28 -5.40 14.18
CA LYS A 214 -20.46 -5.96 14.88
C LYS A 214 -21.76 -6.02 14.05
N ASN A 215 -21.91 -5.16 13.04
CA ASN A 215 -23.10 -5.12 12.19
C ASN A 215 -22.83 -5.61 10.76
N GLN A 216 -21.71 -6.28 10.52
CA GLN A 216 -21.36 -6.86 9.24
C GLN A 216 -21.71 -8.34 9.21
N ASP A 217 -21.71 -8.92 8.02
CA ASP A 217 -21.87 -10.34 7.83
C ASP A 217 -20.72 -11.11 8.49
N GLU A 218 -21.05 -12.27 9.09
CA GLU A 218 -20.08 -13.07 9.84
C GLU A 218 -18.96 -13.61 8.93
N LEU A 219 -19.28 -14.05 7.71
CA LEU A 219 -18.29 -14.56 6.75
C LEU A 219 -17.31 -13.45 6.36
N ILE A 220 -17.81 -12.25 6.05
CA ILE A 220 -16.97 -11.08 5.74
C ILE A 220 -16.08 -10.72 6.95
N THR A 221 -16.63 -10.82 8.17
CA THR A 221 -15.89 -10.56 9.41
C THR A 221 -14.74 -11.55 9.59
N ASP A 222 -14.99 -12.83 9.34
CA ASP A 222 -13.99 -13.89 9.46
C ASP A 222 -12.89 -13.78 8.40
N ASP A 223 -13.23 -13.41 7.17
CA ASP A 223 -12.22 -13.18 6.12
C ASP A 223 -11.30 -12.03 6.48
N VAL A 224 -11.83 -10.88 6.90
CA VAL A 224 -10.99 -9.74 7.34
C VAL A 224 -10.11 -10.12 8.52
N ARG A 225 -10.65 -10.90 9.48
CA ARG A 225 -9.88 -11.41 10.63
C ARG A 225 -8.74 -12.33 10.19
N GLN A 226 -8.99 -13.25 9.25
CA GLN A 226 -7.97 -14.15 8.72
C GLN A 226 -6.86 -13.40 7.98
N ILE A 227 -7.21 -12.44 7.13
CA ILE A 227 -6.25 -11.57 6.44
C ILE A 227 -5.37 -10.86 7.47
N TYR A 228 -5.99 -10.21 8.47
CA TYR A 228 -5.26 -9.50 9.52
C TYR A 228 -4.33 -10.43 10.33
N HIS A 229 -4.78 -11.64 10.65
CA HIS A 229 -3.96 -12.62 11.36
C HIS A 229 -2.74 -13.07 10.57
N LEU A 230 -2.89 -13.40 9.29
CA LEU A 230 -1.78 -13.78 8.42
C LEU A 230 -0.72 -12.67 8.36
N LEU A 231 -1.16 -11.43 8.16
CA LEU A 231 -0.27 -10.27 8.09
C LEU A 231 0.42 -10.00 9.44
N SER A 232 -0.33 -10.06 10.55
CA SER A 232 0.20 -9.85 11.90
C SER A 232 1.18 -10.95 12.33
N GLN A 233 0.94 -12.20 11.92
CA GLN A 233 1.87 -13.31 12.15
C GLN A 233 3.17 -13.10 11.39
N LYS A 234 3.06 -12.66 10.13
CA LYS A 234 4.24 -12.38 9.30
C LYS A 234 5.16 -11.33 9.92
N LEU A 235 4.62 -10.28 10.54
CA LEU A 235 5.41 -9.24 11.23
C LEU A 235 6.22 -9.77 12.43
N ARG A 236 5.89 -10.94 12.97
CA ARG A 236 6.64 -11.56 14.08
C ARG A 236 7.83 -12.39 13.60
N GLU A 237 7.95 -12.61 12.31
CA GLU A 237 9.09 -13.32 11.74
C GLU A 237 10.34 -12.41 11.71
N LYS A 238 11.52 -13.04 11.75
CA LYS A 238 12.81 -12.31 11.71
C LYS A 238 12.98 -11.55 10.40
N ASP A 239 12.56 -12.16 9.30
CA ASP A 239 12.67 -11.62 7.93
C ASP A 239 11.27 -11.20 7.45
N TYR A 240 10.57 -10.42 8.28
CA TYR A 240 9.19 -10.01 8.01
C TYR A 240 9.06 -9.18 6.73
N GLU A 241 10.12 -8.55 6.25
CA GLU A 241 10.14 -7.78 5.00
C GLU A 241 10.06 -8.66 3.75
N LYS A 242 10.24 -9.98 3.90
CA LYS A 242 10.22 -10.93 2.80
C LYS A 242 8.94 -11.75 2.78
N ALA A 243 8.31 -11.83 1.63
CA ALA A 243 7.23 -12.77 1.38
C ALA A 243 7.72 -13.91 0.48
N ASN A 244 7.09 -15.08 0.58
CA ASN A 244 7.29 -16.18 -0.34
C ASN A 244 5.98 -16.54 -1.04
N GLY A 245 6.05 -17.30 -2.13
CA GLY A 245 4.88 -17.66 -2.92
C GLY A 245 3.79 -18.37 -2.13
N LYS A 246 4.15 -19.24 -1.17
CA LYS A 246 3.18 -19.94 -0.32
C LYS A 246 2.40 -18.97 0.58
N PHE A 247 3.08 -18.03 1.23
CA PHE A 247 2.44 -17.01 2.05
C PHE A 247 1.52 -16.12 1.21
N LEU A 248 2.02 -15.65 0.05
CA LEU A 248 1.24 -14.82 -0.86
C LEU A 248 -0.02 -15.54 -1.37
N MET A 249 0.09 -16.83 -1.70
CA MET A 249 -1.05 -17.65 -2.12
C MET A 249 -2.10 -17.75 -1.00
N GLN A 250 -1.68 -18.08 0.23
CA GLN A 250 -2.59 -18.18 1.38
C GLN A 250 -3.29 -16.85 1.67
N LEU A 251 -2.56 -15.74 1.60
CA LEU A 251 -3.13 -14.41 1.78
C LEU A 251 -4.15 -14.11 0.68
N GLY A 252 -3.81 -14.41 -0.57
CA GLY A 252 -4.67 -14.19 -1.72
C GLY A 252 -5.94 -15.04 -1.70
N GLU A 253 -5.89 -16.28 -1.23
CA GLU A 253 -7.07 -17.12 -1.03
C GLU A 253 -8.06 -16.47 -0.04
N CYS A 254 -7.57 -15.86 1.04
CA CYS A 254 -8.42 -15.12 1.98
C CYS A 254 -9.04 -13.87 1.30
N VAL A 255 -8.27 -13.16 0.50
CA VAL A 255 -8.75 -11.99 -0.25
C VAL A 255 -9.78 -12.36 -1.31
N ALA A 256 -9.58 -13.47 -2.01
CA ALA A 256 -10.52 -13.99 -3.00
C ALA A 256 -11.87 -14.37 -2.36
N ARG A 257 -11.85 -15.04 -1.19
CA ARG A 257 -13.07 -15.33 -0.42
C ARG A 257 -13.78 -14.04 0.01
N PHE A 258 -13.05 -13.10 0.62
CA PHE A 258 -13.62 -11.80 1.00
C PHE A 258 -14.32 -11.10 -0.17
N ARG A 259 -13.73 -11.13 -1.38
CA ARG A 259 -14.36 -10.58 -2.59
C ARG A 259 -15.65 -11.30 -2.96
N LEU A 260 -15.63 -12.63 -2.90
CA LEU A 260 -16.78 -13.46 -3.25
C LEU A 260 -17.93 -13.25 -2.26
N ASP A 261 -17.66 -13.26 -0.97
CA ASP A 261 -18.66 -13.10 0.10
C ASP A 261 -19.28 -11.70 0.07
N LYS A 262 -18.46 -10.68 -0.18
CA LYS A 262 -18.92 -9.32 -0.41
C LYS A 262 -19.84 -9.20 -1.63
N LEU A 263 -19.52 -9.88 -2.74
CA LEU A 263 -20.37 -9.90 -3.96
C LEU A 263 -21.69 -10.60 -3.68
N THR A 264 -21.65 -11.76 -3.02
CA THR A 264 -22.82 -12.54 -2.63
C THR A 264 -23.76 -11.73 -1.74
N GLN A 265 -23.24 -11.05 -0.73
CA GLN A 265 -24.04 -10.17 0.14
C GLN A 265 -24.70 -9.02 -0.63
N ARG A 266 -23.99 -8.43 -1.58
CA ARG A 266 -24.57 -7.37 -2.44
C ARG A 266 -25.73 -7.88 -3.30
N LEU A 267 -25.57 -9.03 -3.93
CA LEU A 267 -26.62 -9.67 -4.75
C LEU A 267 -27.85 -9.99 -3.91
N PHE A 268 -27.65 -10.56 -2.73
CA PHE A 268 -28.72 -10.86 -1.79
C PHE A 268 -29.49 -9.59 -1.37
N ASN A 269 -28.78 -8.53 -1.00
CA ASN A 269 -29.39 -7.26 -0.61
C ASN A 269 -30.15 -6.60 -1.79
N ALA A 270 -29.63 -6.67 -3.01
CA ALA A 270 -30.30 -6.16 -4.20
C ALA A 270 -31.61 -6.92 -4.46
N GLN A 271 -31.60 -8.26 -4.39
CA GLN A 271 -32.79 -9.08 -4.53
C GLN A 271 -33.87 -8.78 -3.49
N LYS A 272 -33.47 -8.63 -2.21
CA LYS A 272 -34.36 -8.25 -1.11
C LYS A 272 -35.01 -6.88 -1.34
N ASN A 273 -34.28 -5.93 -1.88
CA ASN A 273 -34.81 -4.59 -2.18
C ASN A 273 -35.82 -4.63 -3.36
N LEU A 274 -35.56 -5.45 -4.38
CA LEU A 274 -36.51 -5.66 -5.49
C LEU A 274 -37.82 -6.29 -5.00
N GLN A 275 -37.74 -7.28 -4.11
CA GLN A 275 -38.94 -7.92 -3.51
C GLN A 275 -39.77 -6.97 -2.61
N ARG A 276 -39.15 -5.91 -2.03
CA ARG A 276 -39.85 -4.92 -1.22
C ARG A 276 -40.49 -3.81 -2.05
N ALA A 277 -40.01 -3.63 -3.29
CA ALA A 277 -40.54 -2.63 -4.22
C ALA A 277 -41.65 -3.15 -5.14
N SER A 278 -41.83 -4.47 -5.20
CA SER A 278 -42.95 -5.18 -5.85
C SER A 278 -44.11 -5.43 -4.87
#